data_5753cbef410236c0edb0f89e9a849d3b
#
_entry.id   5753cbef410236c0edb0f89e9a849d3b
#
_cell.length_a   1.000
_cell.length_b   1.000
_cell.length_c   1.000
_cell.angle_alpha   90.00
_cell.angle_beta   90.00
_cell.angle_gamma   90.00
#
_symmetry.space_group_name_H-M   'P 1'
#
loop_
_entity.id
_entity.type
_entity.pdbx_description
1 polymer ?
#
loop_
_entity_poly.entity_id
_entity_poly.type
_entity_poly.pdbx_seq_one_letter_code
_entity_poly.pdbx_strand_id
1 'polypeptide(L)'
;MMTVLSHKLNIVHRLCPFGFMQTLNRLHAVALMLCAIFMVTMFTSCIDEDEQPNTPTGNFEALWRIIDQHYCFFDYKQQQYGLDWQEVYVKYKERVSDRMTERQLFEVMTNMLSELRDGHVNLGASYDYGRYWAWKEDYTSDYSDSLERIYLRTDYKIASGMKYRVLDDNIGYVRYESFADAIGEGNLDEVLSYFLLCRGLIIDIRSNGGGELTNAERLASRFVDEKTLVGYMQHKTGTGHNDFSELKAQYLEPSSRLRWRKPVCVLVNRGVFSAANEFASMMHALPNVTLVGYRTGGGSGMPMSNSLPNGWMVRYSACPMYDSQKRQTEFGIEPDISLHLDDADTRRGVDTIIETARNVIKGK
;
A
#
# COMPACT_ATOMS: atom_id res chain seq x y z
N MET A 1 -10.59 -58.55 -69.30
CA MET A 1 -11.86 -59.24 -69.16
C MET A 1 -12.77 -58.23 -68.49
N MET A 2 -13.47 -57.35 -69.27
CA MET A 2 -14.87 -57.58 -69.66
C MET A 2 -15.71 -57.87 -68.42
N THR A 3 -16.75 -57.18 -68.02
CA THR A 3 -17.82 -56.45 -68.72
C THR A 3 -18.82 -56.00 -67.69
N VAL A 4 -19.44 -54.79 -67.90
CA VAL A 4 -20.88 -54.60 -67.95
C VAL A 4 -21.63 -54.56 -66.58
N LEU A 5 -22.44 -53.62 -66.18
CA LEU A 5 -23.52 -52.74 -66.68
C LEU A 5 -23.84 -51.73 -65.62
N SER A 6 -23.93 -50.46 -65.83
CA SER A 6 -25.02 -49.61 -66.39
C SER A 6 -26.37 -49.77 -65.68
N HIS A 7 -26.95 -48.61 -65.41
CA HIS A 7 -28.31 -48.23 -65.03
C HIS A 7 -28.77 -48.30 -63.59
N LYS A 8 -28.83 -47.18 -62.95
CA LYS A 8 -30.09 -46.44 -62.71
C LYS A 8 -29.79 -45.00 -62.29
N LEU A 9 -30.03 -44.17 -63.29
CA LEU A 9 -30.13 -42.71 -63.15
C LEU A 9 -31.56 -42.39 -62.72
N ASN A 10 -31.69 -41.24 -62.05
CA ASN A 10 -32.89 -40.45 -61.85
C ASN A 10 -33.90 -40.91 -60.80
N ILE A 11 -33.91 -40.19 -59.73
CA ILE A 11 -35.03 -39.35 -59.23
C ILE A 11 -34.58 -38.75 -57.89
N VAL A 12 -33.98 -37.57 -57.88
CA VAL A 12 -34.13 -36.57 -56.82
C VAL A 12 -33.83 -35.20 -57.44
N HIS A 13 -34.79 -34.71 -58.12
CA HIS A 13 -34.82 -33.29 -58.43
C HIS A 13 -36.08 -32.67 -57.84
N ARG A 14 -35.88 -31.57 -57.19
CA ARG A 14 -36.87 -30.60 -56.70
C ARG A 14 -37.32 -30.78 -55.24
N LEU A 15 -36.46 -30.34 -54.32
CA LEU A 15 -36.94 -29.58 -53.15
C LEU A 15 -36.26 -28.24 -53.18
N CYS A 16 -37.08 -27.23 -53.27
CA CYS A 16 -36.81 -25.82 -53.53
C CYS A 16 -35.72 -25.20 -52.58
N PRO A 17 -34.58 -24.68 -53.08
CA PRO A 17 -33.61 -23.99 -52.22
C PRO A 17 -34.06 -22.58 -51.83
N PHE A 18 -35.14 -22.05 -52.38
CA PHE A 18 -35.58 -20.67 -52.12
C PHE A 18 -36.20 -20.44 -50.78
N GLY A 19 -36.87 -21.39 -50.14
CA GLY A 19 -37.46 -21.24 -48.82
C GLY A 19 -36.44 -21.31 -47.69
N PHE A 20 -35.40 -22.14 -47.83
CA PHE A 20 -34.35 -22.31 -46.85
C PHE A 20 -33.42 -21.08 -46.75
N MET A 21 -33.11 -20.46 -47.88
CA MET A 21 -32.30 -19.24 -47.97
C MET A 21 -33.02 -18.02 -47.39
N GLN A 22 -34.35 -17.91 -47.56
CA GLN A 22 -35.14 -16.83 -46.97
C GLN A 22 -35.26 -16.97 -45.42
N THR A 23 -35.40 -18.19 -44.89
CA THR A 23 -35.41 -18.44 -43.46
C THR A 23 -34.05 -18.20 -42.84
N LEU A 24 -32.93 -18.58 -43.51
CA LEU A 24 -31.56 -18.31 -43.04
C LEU A 24 -31.27 -16.80 -43.00
N ASN A 25 -31.68 -16.05 -44.02
CA ASN A 25 -31.52 -14.59 -44.04
C ASN A 25 -32.37 -13.88 -42.96
N ARG A 26 -33.55 -14.38 -42.64
CA ARG A 26 -34.36 -13.86 -41.52
C ARG A 26 -33.75 -14.15 -40.20
N LEU A 27 -33.16 -15.34 -39.97
CA LEU A 27 -32.44 -15.69 -38.77
C LEU A 27 -31.16 -14.84 -38.57
N HIS A 28 -30.41 -14.59 -39.65
CA HIS A 28 -29.26 -13.67 -39.61
C HIS A 28 -29.66 -12.22 -39.28
N ALA A 29 -30.75 -11.74 -39.88
CA ALA A 29 -31.26 -10.39 -39.60
C ALA A 29 -31.72 -10.24 -38.15
N VAL A 30 -32.40 -11.26 -37.57
CA VAL A 30 -32.80 -11.28 -36.17
C VAL A 30 -31.57 -11.36 -35.24
N ALA A 31 -30.58 -12.18 -35.57
CA ALA A 31 -29.34 -12.27 -34.80
C ALA A 31 -28.55 -10.95 -34.81
N LEU A 32 -28.46 -10.29 -35.98
CA LEU A 32 -27.82 -8.98 -36.09
C LEU A 32 -28.59 -7.89 -35.33
N MET A 33 -29.92 -7.96 -35.32
CA MET A 33 -30.76 -7.02 -34.57
C MET A 33 -30.62 -7.24 -33.04
N LEU A 34 -30.54 -8.49 -32.59
CA LEU A 34 -30.28 -8.83 -31.19
C LEU A 34 -28.86 -8.42 -30.75
N CYS A 35 -27.85 -8.61 -31.60
CA CYS A 35 -26.49 -8.13 -31.35
C CYS A 35 -26.43 -6.60 -31.30
N ALA A 36 -27.16 -5.89 -32.15
CA ALA A 36 -27.24 -4.43 -32.15
C ALA A 36 -27.94 -3.91 -30.89
N ILE A 37 -29.04 -4.55 -30.45
CA ILE A 37 -29.74 -4.24 -29.20
C ILE A 37 -28.81 -4.51 -28.00
N PHE A 38 -28.09 -5.64 -28.00
CA PHE A 38 -27.13 -5.97 -26.94
C PHE A 38 -25.95 -4.99 -26.89
N MET A 39 -25.43 -4.54 -28.03
CA MET A 39 -24.42 -3.48 -28.08
C MET A 39 -24.95 -2.15 -27.57
N VAL A 40 -26.17 -1.76 -27.89
CA VAL A 40 -26.78 -0.51 -27.41
C VAL A 40 -26.98 -0.56 -25.88
N THR A 41 -27.34 -1.70 -25.29
CA THR A 41 -27.48 -1.85 -23.83
C THR A 41 -26.16 -1.89 -23.10
N MET A 42 -25.04 -2.20 -23.79
CA MET A 42 -23.69 -2.13 -23.18
C MET A 42 -23.17 -0.68 -23.04
N PHE A 43 -23.73 0.26 -23.82
CA PHE A 43 -23.32 1.68 -23.76
C PHE A 43 -24.17 2.53 -22.80
N THR A 44 -25.18 1.97 -22.13
CA THR A 44 -26.01 2.71 -21.17
C THR A 44 -25.59 2.49 -19.71
N SER A 45 -24.38 1.95 -19.46
CA SER A 45 -23.74 2.03 -18.15
C SER A 45 -22.85 3.30 -18.08
N CYS A 46 -23.38 4.45 -18.50
CA CYS A 46 -22.96 5.69 -17.88
C CYS A 46 -23.57 5.66 -16.49
N ILE A 47 -22.75 5.37 -15.48
CA ILE A 47 -22.99 5.89 -14.15
C ILE A 47 -23.03 7.40 -14.38
N ASP A 48 -24.18 8.03 -14.20
CA ASP A 48 -24.27 9.47 -13.96
C ASP A 48 -23.51 9.70 -12.64
N GLU A 49 -22.20 9.85 -12.73
CA GLU A 49 -21.48 10.61 -11.73
C GLU A 49 -22.06 12.03 -11.88
N ASP A 50 -22.79 12.50 -10.86
CA ASP A 50 -23.21 13.89 -10.73
C ASP A 50 -21.94 14.74 -10.83
N GLU A 51 -21.53 15.13 -12.03
CA GLU A 51 -20.36 15.96 -12.27
C GLU A 51 -20.58 17.29 -11.56
N GLN A 52 -19.84 17.49 -10.45
CA GLN A 52 -19.89 18.76 -9.77
C GLN A 52 -19.30 19.85 -10.67
N PRO A 53 -19.91 21.05 -10.70
CA PRO A 53 -19.40 22.13 -11.53
C PRO A 53 -17.99 22.55 -11.10
N ASN A 54 -17.18 22.99 -12.05
CA ASN A 54 -15.84 23.54 -11.74
C ASN A 54 -15.97 24.96 -11.17
N THR A 55 -16.56 25.07 -9.98
CA THR A 55 -16.61 26.26 -9.13
C THR A 55 -15.98 25.94 -7.78
N PRO A 56 -15.58 26.91 -6.97
CA PRO A 56 -15.10 26.66 -5.62
C PRO A 56 -16.03 25.77 -4.80
N THR A 57 -17.32 26.05 -4.81
CA THR A 57 -18.32 25.21 -4.11
C THR A 57 -18.39 23.79 -4.70
N GLY A 58 -18.42 23.66 -6.02
CA GLY A 58 -18.48 22.35 -6.68
C GLY A 58 -17.25 21.50 -6.41
N ASN A 59 -16.05 22.08 -6.42
CA ASN A 59 -14.81 21.36 -6.08
C ASN A 59 -14.78 20.93 -4.61
N PHE A 60 -15.28 21.72 -3.69
CA PHE A 60 -15.41 21.37 -2.28
C PHE A 60 -16.38 20.18 -2.11
N GLU A 61 -17.54 20.20 -2.75
CA GLU A 61 -18.53 19.11 -2.69
C GLU A 61 -17.96 17.81 -3.30
N ALA A 62 -17.24 17.93 -4.43
CA ALA A 62 -16.58 16.78 -5.05
C ALA A 62 -15.55 16.16 -4.10
N LEU A 63 -14.70 16.98 -3.48
CA LEU A 63 -13.71 16.51 -2.53
C LEU A 63 -14.35 15.79 -1.33
N TRP A 64 -15.35 16.45 -0.70
CA TRP A 64 -16.04 15.88 0.44
C TRP A 64 -16.67 14.53 0.10
N ARG A 65 -17.39 14.45 -1.03
CA ARG A 65 -18.04 13.22 -1.51
C ARG A 65 -17.02 12.10 -1.79
N ILE A 66 -15.90 12.41 -2.46
CA ILE A 66 -14.84 11.42 -2.72
C ILE A 66 -14.35 10.82 -1.41
N ILE A 67 -14.03 11.64 -0.43
CA ILE A 67 -13.56 11.17 0.86
C ILE A 67 -14.67 10.41 1.60
N ASP A 68 -15.89 10.94 1.67
CA ASP A 68 -17.03 10.32 2.34
C ASP A 68 -17.31 8.89 1.85
N GLN A 69 -17.22 8.69 0.53
CA GLN A 69 -17.53 7.41 -0.10
C GLN A 69 -16.36 6.41 -0.11
N HIS A 70 -15.13 6.88 -0.09
CA HIS A 70 -13.97 6.02 -0.39
C HIS A 70 -12.95 5.91 0.74
N TYR A 71 -12.91 6.84 1.68
CA TYR A 71 -11.97 6.78 2.79
C TYR A 71 -12.31 5.62 3.74
N CYS A 72 -11.28 4.88 4.17
CA CYS A 72 -11.51 3.59 4.84
C CYS A 72 -11.42 3.60 6.37
N PHE A 73 -11.06 4.73 7.01
CA PHE A 73 -10.80 4.73 8.46
C PHE A 73 -11.76 5.58 9.28
N PHE A 74 -12.94 5.92 8.80
CA PHE A 74 -13.87 6.77 9.56
C PHE A 74 -14.20 6.23 10.94
N ASP A 75 -14.67 4.99 11.04
CA ASP A 75 -15.01 4.36 12.31
C ASP A 75 -13.80 4.24 13.25
N TYR A 76 -12.64 3.87 12.69
CA TYR A 76 -11.42 3.78 13.48
C TYR A 76 -11.02 5.14 14.07
N LYS A 77 -11.08 6.21 13.28
CA LYS A 77 -10.74 7.56 13.74
C LYS A 77 -11.80 8.16 14.65
N GLN A 78 -13.07 7.82 14.46
CA GLN A 78 -14.12 8.14 15.41
C GLN A 78 -13.85 7.52 16.78
N GLN A 79 -13.46 6.24 16.84
CA GLN A 79 -13.11 5.55 18.08
C GLN A 79 -11.84 6.12 18.75
N GLN A 80 -10.83 6.54 17.96
CA GLN A 80 -9.56 7.00 18.47
C GLN A 80 -9.59 8.44 19.01
N TYR A 81 -10.32 9.35 18.36
CA TYR A 81 -10.34 10.77 18.75
C TYR A 81 -11.65 11.51 18.42
N GLY A 82 -12.74 10.75 18.20
CA GLY A 82 -14.09 11.34 18.06
C GLY A 82 -14.33 12.03 16.73
N LEU A 83 -13.65 11.62 15.62
CA LEU A 83 -13.91 12.19 14.30
C LEU A 83 -15.36 11.96 13.89
N ASP A 84 -16.08 13.05 13.59
CA ASP A 84 -17.36 13.03 12.89
C ASP A 84 -17.21 13.76 11.55
N TRP A 85 -17.26 13.02 10.46
CA TRP A 85 -17.02 13.57 9.12
C TRP A 85 -18.16 14.51 8.68
N GLN A 86 -19.37 14.29 9.17
CA GLN A 86 -20.49 15.18 8.89
C GLN A 86 -20.36 16.54 9.62
N GLU A 87 -19.89 16.53 10.87
CA GLU A 87 -19.56 17.77 11.59
C GLU A 87 -18.42 18.54 10.91
N VAL A 88 -17.40 17.82 10.40
CA VAL A 88 -16.33 18.40 9.61
C VAL A 88 -16.89 19.06 8.34
N TYR A 89 -17.80 18.40 7.62
CA TYR A 89 -18.46 19.02 6.46
C TYR A 89 -19.12 20.35 6.80
N VAL A 90 -19.98 20.37 7.80
CA VAL A 90 -20.70 21.59 8.22
C VAL A 90 -19.72 22.72 8.55
N LYS A 91 -18.70 22.42 9.38
CA LYS A 91 -17.65 23.35 9.79
C LYS A 91 -16.91 24.02 8.63
N TYR A 92 -16.59 23.24 7.57
CA TYR A 92 -15.79 23.74 6.46
C TYR A 92 -16.66 24.30 5.32
N LYS A 93 -17.87 23.79 5.12
CA LYS A 93 -18.82 24.30 4.13
C LYS A 93 -19.15 25.79 4.32
N GLU A 94 -19.32 26.22 5.57
CA GLU A 94 -19.60 27.64 5.92
C GLU A 94 -18.47 28.59 5.50
N ARG A 95 -17.26 28.05 5.25
CA ARG A 95 -16.07 28.82 4.85
C ARG A 95 -15.90 28.94 3.34
N VAL A 96 -16.72 28.22 2.55
CA VAL A 96 -16.59 28.15 1.09
C VAL A 96 -17.62 29.04 0.40
N SER A 97 -17.17 29.78 -0.60
CA SER A 97 -18.05 30.55 -1.50
C SER A 97 -17.44 30.62 -2.89
N ASP A 98 -18.26 30.80 -3.93
CA ASP A 98 -17.80 30.88 -5.33
C ASP A 98 -16.99 32.15 -5.65
N ARG A 99 -16.82 33.04 -4.67
CA ARG A 99 -15.96 34.24 -4.78
C ARG A 99 -14.51 33.99 -4.32
N MET A 100 -14.22 32.79 -3.80
CA MET A 100 -12.88 32.45 -3.32
C MET A 100 -11.88 32.33 -4.49
N THR A 101 -10.65 32.74 -4.21
CA THR A 101 -9.52 32.40 -5.07
C THR A 101 -9.15 30.93 -4.91
N GLU A 102 -8.45 30.36 -5.90
CA GLU A 102 -7.97 28.98 -5.83
C GLU A 102 -7.12 28.72 -4.58
N ARG A 103 -6.26 29.66 -4.17
CA ARG A 103 -5.43 29.54 -2.96
C ARG A 103 -6.26 29.47 -1.67
N GLN A 104 -7.31 30.32 -1.57
CA GLN A 104 -8.20 30.27 -0.42
C GLN A 104 -8.98 28.96 -0.36
N LEU A 105 -9.47 28.48 -1.51
CA LEU A 105 -10.13 27.20 -1.60
C LEU A 105 -9.18 26.06 -1.21
N PHE A 106 -7.96 26.04 -1.76
CA PHE A 106 -6.95 25.02 -1.46
C PHE A 106 -6.66 24.94 0.04
N GLU A 107 -6.48 26.09 0.70
CA GLU A 107 -6.24 26.15 2.15
C GLU A 107 -7.43 25.58 2.95
N VAL A 108 -8.66 25.96 2.61
CA VAL A 108 -9.87 25.44 3.28
C VAL A 108 -9.98 23.94 3.12
N MET A 109 -9.78 23.42 1.90
CA MET A 109 -9.88 21.99 1.59
C MET A 109 -8.75 21.18 2.25
N THR A 110 -7.52 21.70 2.26
CA THR A 110 -6.39 21.06 2.94
C THR A 110 -6.61 20.99 4.46
N ASN A 111 -7.13 22.08 5.06
CA ASN A 111 -7.46 22.09 6.48
C ASN A 111 -8.58 21.11 6.83
N MET A 112 -9.58 20.95 5.96
CA MET A 112 -10.62 19.93 6.11
C MET A 112 -10.03 18.53 6.09
N LEU A 113 -9.17 18.21 5.13
CA LEU A 113 -8.52 16.92 5.03
C LEU A 113 -7.61 16.60 6.24
N SER A 114 -7.00 17.62 6.85
CA SER A 114 -6.13 17.47 8.01
C SER A 114 -6.87 16.98 9.27
N GLU A 115 -8.20 17.14 9.34
CA GLU A 115 -9.02 16.57 10.42
C GLU A 115 -8.97 15.02 10.44
N LEU A 116 -8.67 14.39 9.28
CA LEU A 116 -8.50 12.94 9.17
C LEU A 116 -7.22 12.42 9.84
N ARG A 117 -6.25 13.28 10.13
CA ARG A 117 -4.96 12.93 10.75
C ARG A 117 -4.29 11.71 10.10
N ASP A 118 -4.25 11.73 8.76
CA ASP A 118 -3.75 10.62 7.94
C ASP A 118 -2.67 11.10 6.98
N GLY A 119 -1.48 10.53 7.08
CA GLY A 119 -0.33 10.89 6.22
C GLY A 119 -0.52 10.52 4.75
N HIS A 120 -1.44 9.60 4.43
CA HIS A 120 -1.79 9.26 3.05
C HIS A 120 -2.85 10.19 2.44
N VAL A 121 -3.52 11.02 3.25
CA VAL A 121 -4.52 11.96 2.75
C VAL A 121 -3.83 13.25 2.33
N ASN A 122 -3.88 13.54 1.03
CA ASN A 122 -3.17 14.66 0.45
C ASN A 122 -4.03 15.33 -0.64
N LEU A 123 -3.88 16.64 -0.80
CA LEU A 123 -4.45 17.40 -1.90
C LEU A 123 -3.31 18.01 -2.73
N GLY A 124 -3.21 17.65 -4.01
CA GLY A 124 -2.21 18.15 -4.92
C GLY A 124 -2.79 19.14 -5.91
N ALA A 125 -2.20 20.32 -6.00
CA ALA A 125 -2.41 21.31 -7.05
C ALA A 125 -1.10 21.56 -7.80
N SER A 126 -1.14 22.25 -8.95
CA SER A 126 0.08 22.56 -9.72
C SER A 126 1.07 23.45 -8.97
N TYR A 127 0.65 24.14 -7.94
CA TYR A 127 1.43 25.15 -7.21
C TYR A 127 1.58 24.85 -5.71
N ASP A 128 0.91 23.82 -5.18
CA ASP A 128 0.94 23.50 -3.75
C ASP A 128 0.57 22.04 -3.48
N TYR A 129 0.94 21.55 -2.28
CA TYR A 129 0.68 20.19 -1.84
C TYR A 129 0.23 20.18 -0.37
N GLY A 130 -1.07 19.94 -0.17
CA GLY A 130 -1.69 19.83 1.15
C GLY A 130 -1.44 18.47 1.79
N ARG A 131 -1.02 18.47 3.07
CA ARG A 131 -0.62 17.24 3.79
C ARG A 131 -0.80 17.40 5.30
N TYR A 132 -0.93 16.28 5.99
CA TYR A 132 -0.87 16.19 7.44
C TYR A 132 0.38 15.41 7.87
N TRP A 133 1.32 16.08 8.54
CA TRP A 133 2.61 15.47 8.92
C TRP A 133 2.88 15.44 10.42
N ALA A 134 1.99 15.93 11.25
CA ALA A 134 2.11 15.87 12.71
C ALA A 134 2.26 14.43 13.24
N TRP A 135 1.82 13.42 12.47
CA TRP A 135 2.07 12.01 12.79
C TRP A 135 3.55 11.67 12.96
N LYS A 136 4.44 12.46 12.37
CA LYS A 136 5.90 12.32 12.41
C LYS A 136 6.58 13.52 13.09
N GLU A 137 6.19 14.73 12.72
CA GLU A 137 6.89 15.97 13.12
C GLU A 137 6.75 16.27 14.62
N ASP A 138 5.67 15.80 15.27
CA ASP A 138 5.43 15.95 16.71
C ASP A 138 6.23 14.94 17.58
N TYR A 139 7.11 14.11 16.97
CA TYR A 139 7.80 13.03 17.65
C TYR A 139 9.32 13.13 17.51
N THR A 140 10.04 12.53 18.45
CA THR A 140 11.49 12.39 18.38
C THR A 140 11.91 11.55 17.19
N SER A 141 12.97 11.96 16.49
CA SER A 141 13.44 11.27 15.28
C SER A 141 13.99 9.86 15.58
N ASP A 142 14.66 9.66 16.73
CA ASP A 142 15.33 8.40 17.11
C ASP A 142 16.27 7.83 16.03
N TYR A 143 16.85 8.73 15.22
CA TYR A 143 17.78 8.41 14.17
C TYR A 143 18.79 9.55 13.97
N SER A 144 20.03 9.17 13.67
CA SER A 144 21.13 10.11 13.41
C SER A 144 22.06 9.59 12.33
N ASP A 145 22.21 10.35 11.24
CA ASP A 145 23.17 10.06 10.15
C ASP A 145 24.61 9.94 10.67
N SER A 146 24.97 10.70 11.70
CA SER A 146 26.30 10.67 12.31
C SER A 146 26.55 9.34 12.98
N LEU A 147 25.56 8.83 13.73
CA LEU A 147 25.65 7.52 14.37
C LEU A 147 25.64 6.39 13.32
N GLU A 148 24.79 6.43 12.30
CA GLU A 148 24.82 5.46 11.21
C GLU A 148 26.21 5.30 10.61
N ARG A 149 26.89 6.42 10.33
CA ARG A 149 28.25 6.42 9.75
C ARG A 149 29.29 5.76 10.68
N ILE A 150 29.13 5.85 11.99
CA ILE A 150 30.00 5.17 12.96
C ILE A 150 29.88 3.66 12.82
N TYR A 151 28.66 3.13 12.67
CA TYR A 151 28.40 1.70 12.54
C TYR A 151 28.70 1.16 11.15
N LEU A 152 28.37 1.89 10.07
CA LEU A 152 28.70 1.51 8.71
C LEU A 152 30.19 1.69 8.40
N ARG A 153 30.90 2.67 9.02
CA ARG A 153 32.28 3.05 8.70
C ARG A 153 32.43 3.47 7.21
N THR A 154 33.57 3.18 6.60
CA THR A 154 33.89 3.54 5.20
C THR A 154 33.95 2.33 4.27
N ASP A 155 33.90 1.11 4.83
CA ASP A 155 34.07 -0.18 4.14
C ASP A 155 32.75 -0.95 3.97
N TYR A 156 31.59 -0.27 4.19
CA TYR A 156 30.29 -0.89 3.94
C TYR A 156 30.09 -1.17 2.43
N LYS A 157 29.24 -2.16 2.17
CA LYS A 157 28.82 -2.52 0.81
C LYS A 157 27.45 -1.97 0.50
N ILE A 158 27.11 -1.89 -0.79
CA ILE A 158 25.81 -1.44 -1.27
C ILE A 158 25.24 -2.49 -2.25
N ALA A 159 24.01 -2.87 -2.06
CA ALA A 159 23.23 -3.65 -3.00
C ALA A 159 21.84 -3.03 -3.13
N SER A 160 21.61 -2.31 -4.22
CA SER A 160 20.31 -1.69 -4.57
C SER A 160 19.63 -0.96 -3.41
N GLY A 161 20.21 0.14 -2.92
CA GLY A 161 19.66 0.93 -1.80
C GLY A 161 19.92 0.38 -0.40
N MET A 162 20.31 -0.88 -0.27
CA MET A 162 20.75 -1.45 1.00
C MET A 162 22.24 -1.17 1.23
N LYS A 163 22.58 -0.46 2.31
CA LYS A 163 23.94 -0.33 2.83
C LYS A 163 24.15 -1.42 3.88
N TYR A 164 25.23 -2.19 3.80
CA TYR A 164 25.39 -3.32 4.70
C TYR A 164 26.84 -3.61 5.08
N ARG A 165 27.02 -4.14 6.30
CA ARG A 165 28.32 -4.44 6.90
C ARG A 165 28.20 -5.50 7.98
N VAL A 166 29.25 -6.29 8.23
CA VAL A 166 29.39 -7.09 9.44
C VAL A 166 29.97 -6.22 10.56
N LEU A 167 29.27 -6.12 11.69
CA LEU A 167 29.76 -5.43 12.89
C LEU A 167 30.85 -6.25 13.58
N ASP A 168 31.65 -5.59 14.46
CA ASP A 168 32.84 -6.20 15.10
C ASP A 168 32.52 -7.43 15.96
N ASP A 169 31.26 -7.60 16.39
CA ASP A 169 30.79 -8.76 17.17
C ASP A 169 30.09 -9.84 16.33
N ASN A 170 30.35 -9.84 15.04
CA ASN A 170 29.83 -10.83 14.08
C ASN A 170 28.29 -10.82 13.97
N ILE A 171 27.72 -9.62 13.96
CA ILE A 171 26.30 -9.36 13.66
C ILE A 171 26.21 -8.64 12.33
N GLY A 172 25.32 -9.06 11.42
CA GLY A 172 25.04 -8.39 10.17
C GLY A 172 24.23 -7.11 10.47
N TYR A 173 24.59 -5.99 9.83
CA TYR A 173 23.84 -4.74 9.87
C TYR A 173 23.49 -4.30 8.46
N VAL A 174 22.19 -4.10 8.21
CA VAL A 174 21.65 -3.60 6.96
C VAL A 174 20.85 -2.34 7.23
N ARG A 175 21.18 -1.27 6.55
CA ARG A 175 20.40 -0.04 6.48
C ARG A 175 19.63 -0.02 5.17
N TYR A 176 18.29 0.11 5.22
CA TYR A 176 17.43 0.23 4.05
C TYR A 176 16.51 1.44 4.21
N GLU A 177 16.81 2.50 3.46
CA GLU A 177 16.25 3.84 3.68
C GLU A 177 14.89 4.04 3.03
N SER A 178 14.58 3.30 1.95
CA SER A 178 13.33 3.48 1.20
C SER A 178 12.92 2.21 0.48
N PHE A 179 11.67 1.80 0.63
CA PHE A 179 11.07 0.75 -0.18
C PHE A 179 10.71 1.21 -1.60
N ALA A 180 10.88 2.51 -1.94
CA ALA A 180 10.84 2.98 -3.34
C ALA A 180 12.07 2.52 -4.13
N ASP A 181 13.20 2.25 -3.46
CA ASP A 181 14.38 1.68 -4.08
C ASP A 181 14.12 0.20 -4.41
N ALA A 182 14.17 -0.14 -5.70
CA ALA A 182 13.90 -1.48 -6.14
C ALA A 182 14.97 -2.46 -5.63
N ILE A 183 14.56 -3.59 -5.05
CA ILE A 183 15.43 -4.69 -4.67
C ILE A 183 15.12 -5.94 -5.48
N GLY A 184 16.14 -6.48 -6.15
CA GLY A 184 16.03 -7.75 -6.88
C GLY A 184 16.40 -8.94 -6.00
N GLU A 185 16.00 -10.12 -6.43
CA GLU A 185 16.35 -11.38 -5.76
C GLU A 185 17.87 -11.58 -5.63
N GLY A 186 18.64 -11.19 -6.67
CA GLY A 186 20.11 -11.28 -6.65
C GLY A 186 20.75 -10.35 -5.61
N ASN A 187 20.19 -9.14 -5.40
CA ASN A 187 20.67 -8.22 -4.37
C ASN A 187 20.48 -8.81 -2.97
N LEU A 188 19.33 -9.43 -2.72
CA LEU A 188 19.05 -10.09 -1.45
C LEU A 188 19.94 -11.33 -1.24
N ASP A 189 20.20 -12.11 -2.27
CA ASP A 189 21.13 -13.23 -2.18
C ASP A 189 22.56 -12.76 -1.85
N GLU A 190 23.03 -11.68 -2.45
CA GLU A 190 24.32 -11.08 -2.16
C GLU A 190 24.43 -10.66 -0.70
N VAL A 191 23.45 -9.88 -0.21
CA VAL A 191 23.43 -9.39 1.17
C VAL A 191 23.36 -10.55 2.17
N LEU A 192 22.43 -11.50 1.98
CA LEU A 192 22.27 -12.63 2.92
C LEU A 192 23.45 -13.61 2.86
N SER A 193 24.05 -13.82 1.68
CA SER A 193 25.27 -14.64 1.55
C SER A 193 26.44 -14.02 2.30
N TYR A 194 26.58 -12.71 2.25
CA TYR A 194 27.64 -11.99 2.98
C TYR A 194 27.54 -12.19 4.50
N PHE A 195 26.31 -12.36 5.01
CA PHE A 195 26.04 -12.54 6.44
C PHE A 195 25.94 -14.00 6.91
N LEU A 196 26.14 -14.99 6.04
CA LEU A 196 25.91 -16.42 6.40
C LEU A 196 26.57 -16.85 7.70
N LEU A 197 27.75 -16.33 8.03
CA LEU A 197 28.50 -16.67 9.24
C LEU A 197 28.13 -15.78 10.45
N CYS A 198 27.31 -14.76 10.26
CA CYS A 198 26.87 -13.89 11.37
C CYS A 198 25.94 -14.65 12.32
N ARG A 199 25.91 -14.17 13.59
CA ARG A 199 25.05 -14.73 14.66
C ARG A 199 23.59 -14.38 14.46
N GLY A 200 23.33 -13.20 13.94
CA GLY A 200 22.02 -12.61 13.71
C GLY A 200 22.14 -11.42 12.79
N LEU A 201 21.02 -10.79 12.52
CA LEU A 201 20.89 -9.68 11.56
C LEU A 201 20.14 -8.51 12.22
N ILE A 202 20.64 -7.31 12.04
CA ILE A 202 19.94 -6.06 12.30
C ILE A 202 19.51 -5.46 10.97
N ILE A 203 18.21 -5.23 10.80
CA ILE A 203 17.63 -4.53 9.66
C ILE A 203 17.14 -3.18 10.14
N ASP A 204 17.86 -2.12 9.79
CA ASP A 204 17.53 -0.76 10.19
C ASP A 204 16.69 -0.08 9.11
N ILE A 205 15.39 0.07 9.39
CA ILE A 205 14.43 0.79 8.55
C ILE A 205 13.95 2.10 9.19
N ARG A 206 14.64 2.59 10.23
CA ARG A 206 14.28 3.86 10.85
C ARG A 206 14.23 4.97 9.80
N SER A 207 13.22 5.81 9.89
CA SER A 207 12.93 6.90 8.93
C SER A 207 12.66 6.47 7.48
N ASN A 208 12.42 5.17 7.24
CA ASN A 208 11.95 4.67 5.95
C ASN A 208 10.47 5.03 5.76
N GLY A 209 10.17 5.97 4.87
CA GLY A 209 8.81 6.45 4.61
C GLY A 209 7.93 5.50 3.77
N GLY A 210 8.41 4.31 3.44
CA GLY A 210 7.69 3.33 2.62
C GLY A 210 8.14 3.33 1.16
N GLY A 211 7.22 3.04 0.27
CA GLY A 211 7.41 2.86 -1.16
C GLY A 211 6.59 1.69 -1.69
N GLU A 212 7.22 0.78 -2.43
CA GLU A 212 6.55 -0.36 -3.05
C GLU A 212 6.34 -1.52 -2.05
N LEU A 213 5.08 -1.92 -1.85
CA LEU A 213 4.73 -3.04 -0.97
C LEU A 213 5.38 -4.36 -1.44
N THR A 214 5.50 -4.56 -2.74
CA THR A 214 6.16 -5.74 -3.33
C THR A 214 7.64 -5.87 -2.95
N ASN A 215 8.34 -4.75 -2.72
CA ASN A 215 9.71 -4.77 -2.20
C ASN A 215 9.73 -5.18 -0.72
N ALA A 216 8.77 -4.71 0.07
CA ALA A 216 8.61 -5.11 1.46
C ALA A 216 8.33 -6.62 1.58
N GLU A 217 7.38 -7.15 0.80
CA GLU A 217 7.04 -8.57 0.74
C GLU A 217 8.23 -9.43 0.29
N ARG A 218 8.95 -9.00 -0.76
CA ARG A 218 10.14 -9.70 -1.28
C ARG A 218 11.24 -9.81 -0.23
N LEU A 219 11.50 -8.74 0.51
CA LEU A 219 12.46 -8.78 1.62
C LEU A 219 11.97 -9.70 2.74
N ALA A 220 10.71 -9.54 3.19
CA ALA A 220 10.14 -10.33 4.27
C ALA A 220 10.07 -11.84 3.94
N SER A 221 9.85 -12.22 2.67
CA SER A 221 9.81 -13.62 2.21
C SER A 221 11.10 -14.40 2.46
N ARG A 222 12.20 -13.69 2.71
CA ARG A 222 13.51 -14.28 3.02
C ARG A 222 13.62 -14.78 4.47
N PHE A 223 12.63 -14.49 5.32
CA PHE A 223 12.65 -14.80 6.74
C PHE A 223 11.60 -15.83 7.16
N VAL A 224 10.86 -16.41 6.21
CA VAL A 224 9.89 -17.47 6.45
C VAL A 224 10.30 -18.77 5.77
N ASP A 225 9.96 -19.91 6.38
CA ASP A 225 10.25 -21.25 5.85
C ASP A 225 9.02 -21.94 5.25
N GLU A 226 7.85 -21.49 5.63
CA GLU A 226 6.55 -21.97 5.17
C GLU A 226 5.60 -20.80 4.95
N LYS A 227 4.48 -21.05 4.29
CA LYS A 227 3.41 -20.07 4.12
C LYS A 227 2.94 -19.57 5.47
N THR A 228 3.22 -18.31 5.77
CA THR A 228 3.00 -17.71 7.09
C THR A 228 1.96 -16.59 7.00
N LEU A 229 0.95 -16.65 7.88
CA LEU A 229 -0.03 -15.58 8.03
C LEU A 229 0.64 -14.35 8.64
N VAL A 230 0.58 -13.21 7.96
CA VAL A 230 1.23 -11.96 8.40
C VAL A 230 0.29 -10.79 8.58
N GLY A 231 -0.95 -10.89 8.11
CA GLY A 231 -1.91 -9.81 8.26
C GLY A 231 -3.25 -10.11 7.60
N TYR A 232 -4.06 -9.07 7.53
CA TYR A 232 -5.35 -9.09 6.85
C TYR A 232 -5.57 -7.78 6.11
N MET A 233 -6.45 -7.79 5.11
CA MET A 233 -6.86 -6.61 4.36
C MET A 233 -8.35 -6.68 4.03
N GLN A 234 -8.99 -5.52 3.92
CA GLN A 234 -10.35 -5.37 3.41
C GLN A 234 -10.36 -4.40 2.22
N HIS A 235 -11.42 -4.48 1.43
CA HIS A 235 -11.70 -3.56 0.34
C HIS A 235 -13.09 -2.97 0.54
N LYS A 236 -13.29 -1.71 0.14
CA LYS A 236 -14.62 -1.13 0.06
C LYS A 236 -15.46 -1.91 -0.95
N THR A 237 -16.72 -2.18 -0.58
CA THR A 237 -17.72 -2.87 -1.43
C THR A 237 -18.93 -1.98 -1.76
N GLY A 238 -18.97 -0.80 -1.18
CA GLY A 238 -20.01 0.20 -1.38
C GLY A 238 -19.56 1.57 -0.90
N THR A 239 -20.46 2.54 -0.88
CA THR A 239 -20.20 3.94 -0.53
C THR A 239 -20.42 4.25 0.97
N GLY A 240 -21.07 3.36 1.71
CA GLY A 240 -21.24 3.53 3.16
C GLY A 240 -19.91 3.37 3.91
N HIS A 241 -19.75 4.06 5.05
CA HIS A 241 -18.50 4.07 5.81
C HIS A 241 -18.05 2.66 6.22
N ASN A 242 -18.98 1.74 6.44
CA ASN A 242 -18.74 0.36 6.89
C ASN A 242 -18.93 -0.70 5.80
N ASP A 243 -19.08 -0.29 4.55
CA ASP A 243 -19.25 -1.22 3.43
C ASP A 243 -17.89 -1.83 3.03
N PHE A 244 -17.50 -2.87 3.74
CA PHE A 244 -16.24 -3.59 3.49
C PHE A 244 -16.47 -5.06 3.15
N SER A 245 -15.53 -5.63 2.41
CA SER A 245 -15.43 -7.07 2.21
C SER A 245 -15.14 -7.79 3.52
N GLU A 246 -15.30 -9.11 3.55
CA GLU A 246 -14.71 -9.95 4.58
C GLU A 246 -13.20 -9.71 4.69
N LEU A 247 -12.64 -9.91 5.89
CA LEU A 247 -11.21 -9.87 6.13
C LEU A 247 -10.49 -10.95 5.31
N LYS A 248 -9.65 -10.54 4.37
CA LYS A 248 -8.84 -11.44 3.55
C LYS A 248 -7.46 -11.61 4.19
N ALA A 249 -7.15 -12.85 4.57
CA ALA A 249 -5.85 -13.18 5.13
C ALA A 249 -4.72 -12.95 4.12
N GLN A 250 -3.64 -12.31 4.59
CA GLN A 250 -2.43 -12.05 3.85
C GLN A 250 -1.33 -12.99 4.31
N TYR A 251 -0.69 -13.66 3.36
CA TYR A 251 0.35 -14.65 3.65
C TYR A 251 1.66 -14.28 2.95
N LEU A 252 2.76 -14.47 3.66
CA LEU A 252 4.08 -14.54 3.03
C LEU A 252 4.34 -15.98 2.56
N GLU A 253 4.66 -16.11 1.29
CA GLU A 253 5.22 -17.37 0.75
C GLU A 253 6.75 -17.33 0.91
N PRO A 254 7.38 -18.46 1.30
CA PRO A 254 8.82 -18.50 1.45
C PRO A 254 9.52 -18.32 0.11
N SER A 255 10.56 -17.50 0.07
CA SER A 255 11.40 -17.39 -1.10
C SER A 255 12.01 -18.76 -1.46
N SER A 256 12.06 -19.11 -2.73
CA SER A 256 12.77 -20.30 -3.24
C SER A 256 14.28 -20.14 -3.20
N ARG A 257 14.79 -18.97 -2.86
CA ARG A 257 16.22 -18.64 -2.82
C ARG A 257 16.75 -18.65 -1.39
N LEU A 258 17.93 -18.06 -1.13
CA LEU A 258 18.56 -18.02 0.18
C LEU A 258 17.62 -17.36 1.22
N ARG A 259 17.39 -18.07 2.33
CA ARG A 259 16.55 -17.62 3.46
C ARG A 259 17.36 -17.53 4.74
N TRP A 260 16.93 -16.63 5.62
CA TRP A 260 17.57 -16.37 6.91
C TRP A 260 16.77 -16.94 8.07
N ARG A 261 17.39 -17.75 8.93
CA ARG A 261 16.71 -18.47 10.03
C ARG A 261 17.22 -18.11 11.41
N LYS A 262 18.27 -17.28 11.48
CA LYS A 262 18.85 -16.86 12.75
C LYS A 262 18.09 -15.64 13.29
N PRO A 263 18.33 -15.20 14.57
CA PRO A 263 17.68 -14.03 15.13
C PRO A 263 17.81 -12.79 14.26
N VAL A 264 16.73 -12.00 14.20
CA VAL A 264 16.66 -10.71 13.49
C VAL A 264 16.13 -9.67 14.43
N CYS A 265 16.78 -8.50 14.49
CA CYS A 265 16.20 -7.29 15.05
C CYS A 265 15.86 -6.32 13.91
N VAL A 266 14.63 -5.83 13.88
CA VAL A 266 14.22 -4.75 12.96
C VAL A 266 14.15 -3.46 13.77
N LEU A 267 14.95 -2.47 13.37
CA LEU A 267 14.96 -1.17 14.04
C LEU A 267 13.92 -0.26 13.43
N VAL A 268 13.06 0.28 14.30
CA VAL A 268 11.92 1.10 13.92
C VAL A 268 11.88 2.42 14.69
N ASN A 269 11.29 3.43 14.08
CA ASN A 269 10.99 4.72 14.71
C ASN A 269 9.72 5.33 14.10
N ARG A 270 9.34 6.50 14.58
CA ARG A 270 8.16 7.21 14.08
C ARG A 270 8.20 7.55 12.59
N GLY A 271 9.37 7.56 11.96
CA GLY A 271 9.53 7.76 10.52
C GLY A 271 9.26 6.53 9.65
N VAL A 272 9.03 5.35 10.24
CA VAL A 272 8.66 4.12 9.52
C VAL A 272 7.18 4.20 9.15
N PHE A 273 6.87 4.31 7.84
CA PHE A 273 5.52 4.61 7.36
C PHE A 273 5.14 3.80 6.12
N SER A 274 3.84 3.59 5.88
CA SER A 274 3.33 2.96 4.65
C SER A 274 3.93 1.56 4.41
N ALA A 275 4.51 1.24 3.24
CA ALA A 275 5.10 -0.06 2.97
C ALA A 275 6.19 -0.48 3.99
N ALA A 276 6.88 0.48 4.63
CA ALA A 276 7.81 0.16 5.71
C ALA A 276 7.09 -0.23 7.01
N ASN A 277 5.93 0.36 7.29
CA ASN A 277 5.06 -0.07 8.38
C ASN A 277 4.54 -1.48 8.14
N GLU A 278 4.11 -1.79 6.91
CA GLU A 278 3.68 -3.14 6.52
C GLU A 278 4.83 -4.16 6.61
N PHE A 279 6.05 -3.78 6.21
CA PHE A 279 7.23 -4.61 6.43
C PHE A 279 7.45 -4.90 7.93
N ALA A 280 7.38 -3.87 8.78
CA ALA A 280 7.50 -4.06 10.22
C ALA A 280 6.38 -4.97 10.77
N SER A 281 5.13 -4.83 10.28
CA SER A 281 4.00 -5.69 10.63
C SER A 281 4.24 -7.15 10.25
N MET A 282 4.66 -7.39 9.01
CA MET A 282 4.98 -8.75 8.52
C MET A 282 6.11 -9.39 9.34
N MET A 283 7.18 -8.65 9.59
CA MET A 283 8.32 -9.14 10.37
C MET A 283 7.97 -9.40 11.83
N HIS A 284 7.10 -8.57 12.44
CA HIS A 284 6.64 -8.75 13.81
C HIS A 284 5.80 -10.04 14.02
N ALA A 285 5.21 -10.58 12.96
CA ALA A 285 4.52 -11.86 13.01
C ALA A 285 5.46 -13.08 13.08
N LEU A 286 6.78 -12.90 12.89
CA LEU A 286 7.75 -13.99 12.79
C LEU A 286 8.43 -14.28 14.13
N PRO A 287 8.55 -15.55 14.55
CA PRO A 287 9.01 -15.92 15.90
C PRO A 287 10.49 -15.63 16.16
N ASN A 288 11.31 -15.46 15.13
CA ASN A 288 12.74 -15.16 15.24
C ASN A 288 13.06 -13.66 15.05
N VAL A 289 12.05 -12.81 15.03
CA VAL A 289 12.18 -11.36 14.84
C VAL A 289 11.80 -10.62 16.10
N THR A 290 12.54 -9.56 16.41
CA THR A 290 12.26 -8.61 17.49
C THR A 290 12.28 -7.20 16.92
N LEU A 291 11.20 -6.44 17.08
CA LEU A 291 11.16 -5.02 16.77
C LEU A 291 11.78 -4.21 17.92
N VAL A 292 12.71 -3.32 17.59
CA VAL A 292 13.45 -2.51 18.59
C VAL A 292 13.41 -1.04 18.19
N GLY A 293 13.09 -0.15 19.13
CA GLY A 293 13.06 1.30 18.90
C GLY A 293 11.78 1.94 19.40
N TYR A 294 11.15 2.77 18.57
CA TYR A 294 9.91 3.47 18.94
C TYR A 294 8.78 3.13 17.98
N ARG A 295 7.53 3.34 18.43
CA ARG A 295 6.31 3.08 17.64
C ARG A 295 6.43 3.66 16.22
N THR A 296 6.08 2.85 15.23
CA THR A 296 6.10 3.26 13.82
C THR A 296 5.11 4.39 13.50
N GLY A 297 5.22 4.98 12.32
CA GLY A 297 4.34 6.06 11.86
C GLY A 297 2.98 5.59 11.37
N GLY A 298 2.82 4.32 11.06
CA GLY A 298 1.55 3.79 10.57
C GLY A 298 1.36 3.94 9.07
N GLY A 299 0.17 4.38 8.66
CA GLY A 299 -0.19 4.49 7.25
C GLY A 299 -0.51 3.15 6.62
N SER A 300 -1.44 2.39 7.21
CA SER A 300 -1.81 1.04 6.79
C SER A 300 -3.00 0.99 5.81
N GLY A 301 -3.42 2.13 5.27
CA GLY A 301 -4.45 2.20 4.24
C GLY A 301 -3.81 2.26 2.86
N MET A 302 -4.00 1.24 2.01
CA MET A 302 -3.52 1.31 0.63
C MET A 302 -4.13 2.52 -0.07
N PRO A 303 -3.32 3.52 -0.51
CA PRO A 303 -3.86 4.78 -1.01
C PRO A 303 -4.37 4.67 -2.44
N MET A 304 -5.47 5.38 -2.71
CA MET A 304 -6.01 5.66 -4.04
C MET A 304 -6.05 7.16 -4.30
N SER A 305 -6.30 7.55 -5.55
CA SER A 305 -6.38 8.96 -5.93
C SER A 305 -7.52 9.21 -6.91
N ASN A 306 -8.18 10.36 -6.77
CA ASN A 306 -9.18 10.86 -7.69
C ASN A 306 -8.89 12.31 -8.10
N SER A 307 -9.34 12.70 -9.30
CA SER A 307 -9.28 14.07 -9.77
C SER A 307 -10.52 14.85 -9.34
N LEU A 308 -10.35 16.12 -9.01
CA LEU A 308 -11.43 17.07 -8.82
C LEU A 308 -11.78 17.78 -10.14
N PRO A 309 -12.95 18.44 -10.27
CA PRO A 309 -13.34 19.15 -11.49
C PRO A 309 -12.33 20.20 -11.98
N ASN A 310 -11.60 20.84 -11.05
CA ASN A 310 -10.54 21.82 -11.38
C ASN A 310 -9.18 21.19 -11.71
N GLY A 311 -9.09 19.85 -11.77
CA GLY A 311 -7.86 19.11 -12.07
C GLY A 311 -6.93 18.89 -10.87
N TRP A 312 -7.28 19.32 -9.67
CA TRP A 312 -6.53 18.93 -8.47
C TRP A 312 -6.70 17.44 -8.19
N MET A 313 -5.70 16.85 -7.54
CA MET A 313 -5.70 15.43 -7.18
C MET A 313 -5.85 15.28 -5.68
N VAL A 314 -6.84 14.50 -5.25
CA VAL A 314 -6.93 14.03 -3.86
C VAL A 314 -6.43 12.59 -3.77
N ARG A 315 -5.56 12.32 -2.79
CA ARG A 315 -5.11 10.99 -2.40
C ARG A 315 -5.67 10.65 -1.03
N TYR A 316 -6.05 9.41 -0.81
CA TYR A 316 -6.67 8.95 0.44
C TYR A 316 -6.46 7.45 0.67
N SER A 317 -6.53 7.00 1.93
CA SER A 317 -6.49 5.60 2.32
C SER A 317 -7.81 4.91 1.93
N ALA A 318 -7.73 3.81 1.14
CA ALA A 318 -8.89 3.13 0.58
C ALA A 318 -9.09 1.69 1.07
N CYS A 319 -8.01 0.97 1.42
CA CYS A 319 -8.06 -0.43 1.83
C CYS A 319 -7.38 -0.59 3.19
N PRO A 320 -8.13 -0.79 4.29
CA PRO A 320 -7.53 -0.95 5.60
C PRO A 320 -6.78 -2.27 5.70
N MET A 321 -5.56 -2.20 6.23
CA MET A 321 -4.71 -3.34 6.51
C MET A 321 -4.56 -3.55 8.02
N TYR A 322 -4.37 -4.80 8.42
CA TYR A 322 -4.33 -5.22 9.81
C TYR A 322 -3.16 -6.17 10.02
N ASP A 323 -2.61 -6.22 11.21
CA ASP A 323 -1.60 -7.21 11.57
C ASP A 323 -2.16 -8.65 11.64
N SER A 324 -1.29 -9.63 11.92
CA SER A 324 -1.67 -11.05 12.05
C SER A 324 -2.66 -11.34 13.18
N GLN A 325 -2.84 -10.41 14.13
CA GLN A 325 -3.78 -10.47 15.24
C GLN A 325 -5.07 -9.65 14.96
N LYS A 326 -5.27 -9.17 13.73
CA LYS A 326 -6.40 -8.33 13.29
C LYS A 326 -6.46 -6.97 13.98
N ARG A 327 -5.33 -6.43 14.45
CA ARG A 327 -5.27 -5.08 15.03
C ARG A 327 -5.00 -4.06 13.93
N GLN A 328 -5.62 -2.90 14.03
CA GLN A 328 -5.34 -1.76 13.14
C GLN A 328 -3.91 -1.26 13.35
N THR A 329 -3.20 -1.03 12.25
CA THR A 329 -1.83 -0.52 12.25
C THR A 329 -1.70 0.90 11.67
N GLU A 330 -2.83 1.58 11.46
CA GLU A 330 -2.89 2.94 10.89
C GLU A 330 -2.11 3.96 11.73
N PHE A 331 -2.17 3.88 13.06
CA PHE A 331 -1.43 4.77 13.94
C PHE A 331 -0.08 4.20 14.40
N GLY A 332 0.40 3.15 13.72
CA GLY A 332 1.69 2.54 13.96
C GLY A 332 1.63 1.27 14.79
N ILE A 333 2.78 0.60 14.84
CA ILE A 333 3.03 -0.67 15.53
C ILE A 333 3.95 -0.39 16.70
N GLU A 334 3.57 -0.86 17.88
CA GLU A 334 4.46 -0.83 19.05
C GLU A 334 5.57 -1.87 18.88
N PRO A 335 6.84 -1.52 19.10
CA PRO A 335 7.93 -2.49 19.06
C PRO A 335 7.91 -3.39 20.30
N ASP A 336 8.56 -4.55 20.22
CA ASP A 336 8.74 -5.47 21.34
C ASP A 336 9.60 -4.82 22.44
N ILE A 337 10.59 -4.02 22.05
CA ILE A 337 11.45 -3.27 22.95
C ILE A 337 11.37 -1.80 22.59
N SER A 338 10.62 -1.04 23.41
CA SER A 338 10.41 0.39 23.21
C SER A 338 11.47 1.21 23.91
N LEU A 339 12.22 2.01 23.15
CA LEU A 339 13.22 2.94 23.66
C LEU A 339 13.52 4.05 22.66
N HIS A 340 14.12 5.12 23.17
CA HIS A 340 14.63 6.25 22.40
C HIS A 340 16.17 6.25 22.37
N LEU A 341 16.75 7.05 21.48
CA LEU A 341 18.16 7.39 21.54
C LEU A 341 18.46 8.12 22.85
N ASP A 342 19.45 7.64 23.60
CA ASP A 342 19.93 8.31 24.79
C ASP A 342 20.92 9.43 24.42
N ASP A 343 20.74 10.62 24.98
CA ASP A 343 21.56 11.79 24.69
C ASP A 343 23.02 11.61 25.12
N ALA A 344 23.26 10.92 26.25
CA ALA A 344 24.63 10.68 26.73
C ALA A 344 25.35 9.66 25.84
N ASP A 345 24.64 8.63 25.38
CA ASP A 345 25.15 7.66 24.42
C ASP A 345 25.43 8.34 23.06
N THR A 346 24.50 9.12 22.56
CA THR A 346 24.64 9.87 21.30
C THR A 346 25.89 10.75 21.31
N ARG A 347 26.14 11.49 22.40
CA ARG A 347 27.35 12.30 22.56
C ARG A 347 28.65 11.49 22.56
N ARG A 348 28.60 10.22 22.94
CA ARG A 348 29.73 9.28 22.90
C ARG A 348 29.86 8.53 21.55
N GLY A 349 28.99 8.81 20.60
CA GLY A 349 28.95 8.11 19.30
C GLY A 349 28.35 6.71 19.40
N VAL A 350 27.48 6.47 20.38
CA VAL A 350 26.78 5.20 20.61
C VAL A 350 25.32 5.35 20.24
N ASP A 351 24.81 4.46 19.41
CA ASP A 351 23.40 4.34 19.09
C ASP A 351 22.75 3.34 20.05
N THR A 352 22.00 3.85 21.03
CA THR A 352 21.34 3.05 22.06
C THR A 352 20.45 1.95 21.48
N ILE A 353 19.76 2.24 20.36
CA ILE A 353 18.84 1.31 19.70
C ILE A 353 19.62 0.18 19.02
N ILE A 354 20.72 0.48 18.30
CA ILE A 354 21.59 -0.53 17.69
C ILE A 354 22.24 -1.38 18.78
N GLU A 355 22.74 -0.78 19.87
CA GLU A 355 23.37 -1.54 20.95
C GLU A 355 22.38 -2.46 21.66
N THR A 356 21.13 -2.01 21.86
CA THR A 356 20.07 -2.87 22.39
C THR A 356 19.80 -4.06 21.46
N ALA A 357 19.68 -3.84 20.16
CA ALA A 357 19.49 -4.92 19.19
C ALA A 357 20.68 -5.91 19.19
N ARG A 358 21.91 -5.42 19.31
CA ARG A 358 23.11 -6.28 19.43
C ARG A 358 23.05 -7.15 20.70
N ASN A 359 22.55 -6.62 21.81
CA ASN A 359 22.41 -7.37 23.06
C ASN A 359 21.31 -8.43 22.94
N VAL A 360 20.17 -8.12 22.33
CA VAL A 360 19.10 -9.10 22.04
C VAL A 360 19.63 -10.28 21.22
N ILE A 361 20.36 -10.01 20.14
CA ILE A 361 20.94 -11.07 19.28
C ILE A 361 21.96 -11.93 20.05
N LYS A 362 22.67 -11.37 21.04
CA LYS A 362 23.62 -12.10 21.90
C LYS A 362 22.94 -12.88 23.03
N GLY A 363 21.63 -12.73 23.23
CA GLY A 363 20.91 -13.35 24.34
C GLY A 363 21.23 -12.72 25.71
N LYS A 364 21.47 -11.43 25.76
CA LYS A 364 21.82 -10.66 26.97
C LYS A 364 20.69 -9.76 27.43
#